data_2fc433a7aaaa4866ce49275587ea7ce8
#
_entry.id   2fc433a7aaaa4866ce49275587ea7ce8
#
_cell.length_a   1.000
_cell.length_b   1.000
_cell.length_c   1.000
_cell.angle_alpha   90.00
_cell.angle_beta   90.00
_cell.angle_gamma   90.00
#
_symmetry.space_group_name_H-M   'P 1'
#
loop_
_entity.id
_entity.type
_entity.pdbx_description
1 polymer ?
#
loop_
_entity_poly.entity_id
_entity_poly.type
_entity_poly.pdbx_seq_one_letter_code
_entity_poly.pdbx_strand_id
1 'polypeptide(L)'
;MVVDSVERALQGAAGVVNGTPIGMLPNRGTPVPDHLLRTDLWVADAVYSPLWTPLLKAAKARGAQVLLGRELAIYQAADAFELFTGLAPSTEAMGAAFDNHMAERYPAVDAA
;
A
#
# COMPACT_ATOMS: atom_id res chain seq x y z
N MET A 1 14.04 -16.42 -3.56
CA MET A 1 15.37 -15.96 -3.98
C MET A 1 15.53 -14.48 -3.64
N VAL A 2 16.65 -14.11 -3.05
CA VAL A 2 16.97 -12.73 -2.75
C VAL A 2 17.94 -12.20 -3.81
N VAL A 3 17.63 -11.02 -4.34
CA VAL A 3 18.50 -10.36 -5.33
C VAL A 3 19.02 -9.04 -4.75
N ASP A 4 20.08 -8.52 -5.34
CA ASP A 4 20.80 -7.37 -4.80
C ASP A 4 20.37 -6.03 -5.38
N SER A 5 19.41 -6.02 -6.31
CA SER A 5 18.89 -4.78 -6.87
C SER A 5 17.41 -4.88 -7.21
N VAL A 6 16.71 -3.76 -7.08
CA VAL A 6 15.29 -3.64 -7.44
C VAL A 6 15.12 -3.87 -8.94
N GLU A 7 16.03 -3.35 -9.75
CA GLU A 7 15.95 -3.50 -11.20
C GLU A 7 15.95 -4.98 -11.60
N ARG A 8 16.85 -5.77 -11.02
CA ARG A 8 16.90 -7.21 -11.30
C ARG A 8 15.66 -7.92 -10.79
N ALA A 9 15.18 -7.56 -9.61
CA ALA A 9 13.99 -8.17 -9.02
C ALA A 9 12.76 -7.96 -9.88
N LEU A 10 12.64 -6.80 -10.51
CA LEU A 10 11.47 -6.46 -11.33
C LEU A 10 11.48 -7.08 -12.73
N GLN A 11 12.62 -7.59 -13.19
CA GLN A 11 12.69 -8.25 -14.50
C GLN A 11 11.79 -9.47 -14.50
N GLY A 12 10.79 -9.46 -15.39
CA GLY A 12 9.83 -10.55 -15.49
C GLY A 12 8.80 -10.63 -14.37
N ALA A 13 8.82 -9.71 -13.43
CA ALA A 13 7.85 -9.69 -12.34
C ALA A 13 6.48 -9.21 -12.81
N ALA A 14 5.42 -9.80 -12.28
CA ALA A 14 4.05 -9.36 -12.53
C ALA A 14 3.64 -8.21 -11.61
N GLY A 15 4.27 -8.09 -10.45
CA GLY A 15 3.95 -7.07 -9.49
C GLY A 15 5.03 -6.85 -8.46
N VAL A 16 4.82 -5.84 -7.62
CA VAL A 16 5.73 -5.50 -6.54
C VAL A 16 4.94 -5.11 -5.29
N VAL A 17 5.44 -5.53 -4.13
CA VAL A 17 4.86 -5.17 -2.83
C VAL A 17 5.94 -4.48 -2.01
N ASN A 18 5.64 -3.28 -1.52
CA ASN A 18 6.52 -2.61 -0.56
C ASN A 18 6.14 -3.02 0.87
N GLY A 19 6.97 -3.81 1.49
CA GLY A 19 6.83 -4.17 2.90
C GLY A 19 7.83 -3.45 3.81
N THR A 20 8.50 -2.40 3.30
CA THR A 20 9.46 -1.61 4.05
C THR A 20 8.79 -0.34 4.60
N PRO A 21 9.42 0.37 5.56
CA PRO A 21 8.91 1.66 6.00
C PRO A 21 9.23 2.83 5.06
N ILE A 22 9.86 2.58 3.91
CA ILE A 22 10.16 3.65 2.95
C ILE A 22 8.86 4.20 2.38
N GLY A 23 8.65 5.51 2.53
CA GLY A 23 7.42 6.18 2.13
C GLY A 23 6.43 6.40 3.27
N MET A 24 6.66 5.78 4.44
CA MET A 24 5.87 6.02 5.64
C MET A 24 6.33 7.33 6.30
N LEU A 25 5.40 8.25 6.51
CA LEU A 25 5.74 9.55 7.10
C LEU A 25 6.51 9.39 8.41
N PRO A 26 7.55 10.20 8.61
CA PRO A 26 7.99 11.36 7.82
C PRO A 26 8.88 11.04 6.62
N ASN A 27 9.19 9.78 6.35
CA ASN A 27 9.99 9.39 5.19
C ASN A 27 9.16 9.62 3.92
N ARG A 28 9.73 10.37 2.95
CA ARG A 28 9.05 10.68 1.69
C ARG A 28 9.74 10.03 0.48
N GLY A 29 10.50 8.98 0.72
CA GLY A 29 11.18 8.23 -0.32
C GLY A 29 10.28 7.20 -1.00
N THR A 30 10.83 6.54 -2.00
CA THR A 30 10.20 5.42 -2.67
C THR A 30 11.20 4.26 -2.77
N PRO A 31 10.75 3.01 -2.55
CA PRO A 31 11.65 1.86 -2.64
C PRO A 31 11.96 1.46 -4.08
N VAL A 32 11.20 1.98 -5.05
CA VAL A 32 11.35 1.63 -6.47
C VAL A 32 11.52 2.91 -7.27
N PRO A 33 12.62 3.07 -8.02
CA PRO A 33 12.75 4.21 -8.94
C PRO A 33 11.59 4.26 -9.94
N ASP A 34 11.08 5.46 -10.18
CA ASP A 34 9.89 5.66 -11.01
C ASP A 34 10.03 5.04 -12.40
N HIS A 35 11.23 5.13 -13.00
CA HIS A 35 11.46 4.64 -14.36
C HIS A 35 11.35 3.12 -14.49
N LEU A 36 11.35 2.38 -13.38
CA LEU A 36 11.20 0.92 -13.38
C LEU A 36 9.74 0.48 -13.32
N LEU A 37 8.82 1.39 -13.05
CA LEU A 37 7.39 1.08 -12.97
C LEU A 37 6.81 0.98 -14.40
N ARG A 38 6.11 -0.13 -14.67
CA ARG A 38 5.53 -0.42 -15.98
C ARG A 38 4.02 -0.47 -15.89
N THR A 39 3.34 -0.25 -17.01
CA THR A 39 1.87 -0.35 -17.06
C THR A 39 1.35 -1.78 -16.81
N ASP A 40 2.18 -2.77 -17.05
CA ASP A 40 1.80 -4.18 -16.86
C ASP A 40 2.06 -4.69 -15.43
N LEU A 41 2.62 -3.85 -14.56
CA LEU A 41 2.79 -4.20 -13.15
C LEU A 41 1.52 -3.91 -12.35
N TRP A 42 1.28 -4.72 -11.33
CA TRP A 42 0.49 -4.25 -10.20
C TRP A 42 1.46 -3.84 -9.07
N VAL A 43 1.09 -2.82 -8.31
CA VAL A 43 1.94 -2.25 -7.26
C VAL A 43 1.13 -2.13 -5.99
N ALA A 44 1.58 -2.79 -4.94
CA ALA A 44 0.97 -2.74 -3.62
C ALA A 44 1.93 -2.10 -2.62
N ASP A 45 1.40 -1.32 -1.70
CA ASP A 45 2.19 -0.72 -0.63
C ASP A 45 1.51 -1.00 0.70
N ALA A 46 2.24 -1.61 1.63
CA ALA A 46 1.73 -1.87 2.97
C ALA A 46 1.67 -0.59 3.81
N VAL A 47 2.38 0.46 3.41
CA VAL A 47 2.32 1.77 4.06
C VAL A 47 0.95 2.40 3.80
N TYR A 48 0.30 2.90 4.85
CA TYR A 48 -0.98 3.60 4.74
C TYR A 48 -0.94 5.00 5.35
N SER A 49 0.22 5.47 5.72
CA SER A 49 0.45 6.82 6.25
C SER A 49 1.65 7.45 5.53
N PRO A 50 1.42 8.17 4.44
CA PRO A 50 0.14 8.60 3.87
C PRO A 50 -0.56 7.45 3.10
N LEU A 51 -1.84 7.63 2.78
CA LEU A 51 -2.58 6.66 1.95
C LEU A 51 -1.97 6.56 0.56
N TRP A 52 -1.68 7.69 -0.06
CA TRP A 52 -1.01 7.74 -1.36
C TRP A 52 0.47 8.02 -1.16
N THR A 53 1.24 6.95 -1.05
CA THR A 53 2.69 7.03 -0.94
C THR A 53 3.33 7.50 -2.24
N PRO A 54 4.58 7.98 -2.21
CA PRO A 54 5.29 8.31 -3.45
C PRO A 54 5.32 7.15 -4.45
N LEU A 55 5.49 5.92 -3.96
CA LEU A 55 5.46 4.73 -4.81
C LEU A 55 4.12 4.59 -5.53
N LEU A 56 3.01 4.66 -4.80
CA LEU A 56 1.67 4.49 -5.38
C LEU A 56 1.31 5.63 -6.34
N LYS A 57 1.70 6.85 -6.02
CA LYS A 57 1.48 8.00 -6.91
C LYS A 57 2.22 7.82 -8.23
N ALA A 58 3.47 7.40 -8.16
CA ALA A 58 4.28 7.17 -9.36
C ALA A 58 3.72 6.01 -10.19
N ALA A 59 3.32 4.93 -9.53
CA ALA A 59 2.73 3.77 -10.21
C ALA A 59 1.44 4.15 -10.95
N LYS A 60 0.56 4.89 -10.28
CA LYS A 60 -0.69 5.35 -10.89
C LYS A 60 -0.43 6.26 -12.07
N ALA A 61 0.52 7.17 -11.96
CA ALA A 61 0.90 8.07 -13.05
C ALA A 61 1.42 7.32 -14.27
N ARG A 62 2.02 6.14 -14.06
CA ARG A 62 2.51 5.27 -15.13
C ARG A 62 1.45 4.32 -15.68
N GLY A 63 0.23 4.35 -15.14
CA GLY A 63 -0.85 3.49 -15.59
C GLY A 63 -0.84 2.09 -15.00
N ALA A 64 -0.01 1.82 -14.01
CA ALA A 64 0.00 0.55 -13.30
C ALA A 64 -1.24 0.40 -12.41
N GLN A 65 -1.64 -0.83 -12.13
CA GLN A 65 -2.67 -1.09 -11.14
C GLN A 65 -2.08 -0.93 -9.74
N VAL A 66 -2.84 -0.33 -8.84
CA VAL A 66 -2.36 -0.07 -7.48
C VAL A 66 -3.28 -0.68 -6.42
N LEU A 67 -2.67 -1.11 -5.32
CA LEU A 67 -3.37 -1.58 -4.13
C LEU A 67 -2.82 -0.80 -2.93
N LEU A 68 -3.69 -0.03 -2.28
CA LEU A 68 -3.31 0.81 -1.16
C LEU A 68 -3.15 -0.01 0.11
N GLY A 69 -2.30 0.47 1.02
CA GLY A 69 -2.12 -0.14 2.33
C GLY A 69 -3.39 -0.16 3.17
N ARG A 70 -4.31 0.77 2.91
CA ARG A 70 -5.64 0.76 3.51
C ARG A 70 -6.33 -0.60 3.35
N GLU A 71 -6.36 -1.12 2.14
CA GLU A 71 -7.03 -2.39 1.87
C GLU A 71 -6.31 -3.54 2.57
N LEU A 72 -4.99 -3.55 2.54
CA LEU A 72 -4.22 -4.56 3.24
C LEU A 72 -4.46 -4.52 4.75
N ALA A 73 -4.51 -3.32 5.33
CA ALA A 73 -4.75 -3.14 6.78
C ALA A 73 -6.14 -3.63 7.18
N ILE A 74 -7.16 -3.27 6.39
CA ILE A 74 -8.55 -3.64 6.71
C ILE A 74 -8.75 -5.15 6.59
N TYR A 75 -8.29 -5.76 5.52
CA TYR A 75 -8.55 -7.18 5.30
C TYR A 75 -7.74 -8.07 6.24
N GLN A 76 -6.51 -7.70 6.59
CA GLN A 76 -5.79 -8.46 7.60
C GLN A 76 -6.42 -8.35 8.98
N ALA A 77 -6.97 -7.19 9.32
CA ALA A 77 -7.69 -7.00 10.58
C ALA A 77 -8.99 -7.81 10.59
N ALA A 78 -9.69 -7.87 9.46
CA ALA A 78 -10.91 -8.67 9.33
C ALA A 78 -10.61 -10.16 9.53
N ASP A 79 -9.54 -10.66 8.91
CA ASP A 79 -9.13 -12.05 9.04
C ASP A 79 -8.77 -12.38 10.50
N ALA A 80 -8.03 -11.51 11.16
CA ALA A 80 -7.66 -11.70 12.58
C ALA A 80 -8.89 -11.69 13.47
N PHE A 81 -9.84 -10.79 13.24
CA PHE A 81 -11.09 -10.71 14.00
C PHE A 81 -11.86 -12.03 13.90
N GLU A 82 -12.00 -12.57 12.70
CA GLU A 82 -12.73 -13.83 12.49
C GLU A 82 -12.00 -15.00 13.17
N LEU A 83 -10.68 -15.05 13.08
CA LEU A 83 -9.89 -16.08 13.72
C LEU A 83 -10.04 -16.06 15.25
N PHE A 84 -10.06 -14.87 15.86
CA PHE A 84 -10.10 -14.75 17.32
C PHE A 84 -11.51 -14.86 17.89
N THR A 85 -12.54 -14.48 17.14
CA THR A 85 -13.90 -14.43 17.68
C THR A 85 -14.83 -15.48 17.10
N GLY A 86 -14.50 -16.05 15.94
CA GLY A 86 -15.41 -16.93 15.21
C GLY A 86 -16.60 -16.20 14.57
N LEU A 87 -16.62 -14.87 14.66
CA LEU A 87 -17.70 -14.05 14.11
C LEU A 87 -17.29 -13.46 12.77
N ALA A 88 -18.28 -13.26 11.89
CA ALA A 88 -18.03 -12.60 10.61
C ALA A 88 -17.71 -11.13 10.83
N PRO A 89 -16.58 -10.63 10.27
CA PRO A 89 -16.22 -9.22 10.39
C PRO A 89 -17.06 -8.35 9.46
N SER A 90 -17.24 -7.08 9.84
CA SER A 90 -17.78 -6.07 8.95
C SER A 90 -16.64 -5.25 8.36
N THR A 91 -16.24 -5.56 7.15
CA THR A 91 -15.19 -4.79 6.45
C THR A 91 -15.63 -3.36 6.17
N GLU A 92 -16.94 -3.14 5.98
CA GLU A 92 -17.49 -1.79 5.84
C GLU A 92 -17.29 -0.95 7.09
N ALA A 93 -17.62 -1.49 8.26
CA ALA A 93 -17.42 -0.79 9.54
C ALA A 93 -15.94 -0.54 9.82
N MET A 94 -15.08 -1.52 9.54
CA MET A 94 -13.64 -1.39 9.71
C MET A 94 -13.06 -0.32 8.78
N GLY A 95 -13.53 -0.28 7.53
CA GLY A 95 -13.13 0.73 6.57
C GLY A 95 -13.53 2.13 6.99
N ALA A 96 -14.77 2.29 7.48
CA ALA A 96 -15.23 3.58 7.97
C ALA A 96 -14.42 4.06 9.18
N ALA A 97 -14.11 3.17 10.10
CA ALA A 97 -13.29 3.50 11.28
C ALA A 97 -11.87 3.90 10.86
N PHE A 98 -11.29 3.17 9.92
CA PHE A 98 -9.96 3.49 9.37
C PHE A 98 -9.97 4.88 8.74
N ASP A 99 -10.93 5.15 7.87
CA ASP A 99 -11.01 6.42 7.14
C ASP A 99 -11.19 7.60 8.10
N ASN A 100 -12.03 7.45 9.13
CA ASN A 100 -12.23 8.48 10.14
C ASN A 100 -10.95 8.76 10.93
N HIS A 101 -10.25 7.72 11.33
CA HIS A 101 -8.98 7.87 12.06
C HIS A 101 -7.93 8.58 11.21
N MET A 102 -7.81 8.20 9.95
CA MET A 102 -6.84 8.81 9.04
C MET A 102 -7.18 10.27 8.74
N ALA A 103 -8.46 10.60 8.60
CA ALA A 103 -8.89 11.98 8.37
C ALA A 103 -8.57 12.87 9.56
N GLU A 104 -8.68 12.37 10.79
CA GLU A 104 -8.34 13.11 12.00
C GLU A 104 -6.83 13.31 12.14
N ARG A 105 -6.06 12.26 11.86
CA ARG A 105 -4.62 12.25 12.11
C ARG A 105 -3.81 12.91 10.98
N TYR A 106 -4.28 12.82 9.75
CA TYR A 106 -3.55 13.29 8.57
C TYR A 106 -4.47 14.09 7.62
N PRO A 107 -5.03 15.22 8.07
CA PRO A 107 -6.13 15.87 7.34
C PRO A 107 -5.78 16.43 5.96
N ALA A 108 -4.51 16.63 5.63
CA ALA A 108 -4.10 17.23 4.37
C ALA A 108 -3.08 16.39 3.59
N VAL A 109 -2.74 15.20 4.06
CA VAL A 109 -1.60 14.43 3.53
C VAL A 109 -2.04 13.46 2.44
N ASP A 110 -3.29 13.00 2.46
CA ASP A 110 -3.77 11.92 1.62
C ASP A 110 -4.53 12.38 0.38
N ALA A 111 -4.41 13.63 0.03
CA ALA A 111 -4.96 14.13 -1.23
C ALA A 111 -4.19 13.52 -2.40
N ALA A 112 -4.84 12.74 -3.21
CA ALA A 112 -4.24 12.05 -4.34
C ALA A 112 -4.32 12.88 -5.62
#